data_c7ff45596e65ca19dfbefea12513a548
#
_entry.id   c7ff45596e65ca19dfbefea12513a548
#
_cell.length_a   1.000
_cell.length_b   1.000
_cell.length_c   1.000
_cell.angle_alpha   90.00
_cell.angle_beta   90.00
_cell.angle_gamma   90.00
#
_symmetry.space_group_name_H-M   'P 1'
#
loop_
_entity.id
_entity.type
_entity.pdbx_description
1 polymer ?
#
loop_
_entity_poly.entity_id
_entity_poly.type
_entity_poly.pdbx_seq_one_letter_code
_entity_poly.pdbx_strand_id
1 'polypeptide(L)'
;MSNVLDPIRFGPERTLIDDLFQRFGLDVLIDHFVESGGARSIYDAVLASELRLTRMIAPRLIDLLDAAREKLDFDEPLEMFVGQDPQVNAAAMHRIAEDEPHVLSLTSALVERMTDAELSFVLGHELGHLAHRHYRARLAHAAFGRNPAGESKAPPLLLRRLESWDRMAEISADRAGFTAINGDLEVAVSAFFKIQSGLGPEHLRFDIAAILEQLESLQKASRRELFAEFSHPATPIRVRALQLFGEASERGLTLEAVDEEVATIARLMDYAPSEPLDLNAREFILAGGLLAAYTDGDIEMDDAGWNTLVQLLLPVSADPEAEVARIKNRSEAEAMLQTSAAWLRDNAGAERFELLRGIAHVPAADGRL
;
A
#
# COMPACT_ATOMS: atom_id res chain seq x y z
N MET A 1 -5.79 15.00 -21.33
CA MET A 1 -6.85 14.00 -21.15
C MET A 1 -7.03 13.83 -19.64
N SER A 2 -8.25 13.77 -19.15
CA SER A 2 -8.53 13.61 -17.71
C SER A 2 -8.19 12.15 -17.37
N ASN A 3 -7.13 11.94 -16.59
CA ASN A 3 -6.78 10.60 -16.09
C ASN A 3 -7.91 10.12 -15.15
N VAL A 4 -8.64 9.12 -15.56
CA VAL A 4 -9.79 8.56 -14.81
C VAL A 4 -9.35 7.99 -13.46
N LEU A 5 -8.11 7.51 -13.37
CA LEU A 5 -7.58 6.80 -12.19
C LEU A 5 -7.09 7.75 -11.08
N ASP A 6 -6.52 8.91 -11.43
CA ASP A 6 -6.01 9.85 -10.43
C ASP A 6 -7.07 10.33 -9.41
N PRO A 7 -8.29 10.71 -9.83
CA PRO A 7 -9.32 11.15 -8.89
C PRO A 7 -9.82 10.06 -7.93
N ILE A 8 -9.73 8.78 -8.33
CA ILE A 8 -10.23 7.65 -7.53
C ILE A 8 -9.13 6.99 -6.68
N ARG A 9 -7.87 7.41 -6.86
CA ARG A 9 -6.74 6.90 -6.08
C ARG A 9 -6.96 7.17 -4.59
N PHE A 10 -6.65 6.20 -3.74
CA PHE A 10 -6.77 6.32 -2.30
C PHE A 10 -5.81 7.38 -1.76
N GLY A 11 -6.33 8.47 -1.19
CA GLY A 11 -5.54 9.64 -0.79
C GLY A 11 -4.42 9.32 0.20
N PRO A 12 -4.68 8.55 1.28
CA PRO A 12 -3.64 8.13 2.23
C PRO A 12 -2.49 7.33 1.58
N GLU A 13 -2.76 6.48 0.60
CA GLU A 13 -1.74 5.76 -0.17
C GLU A 13 -0.84 6.73 -0.94
N ARG A 14 -1.44 7.69 -1.66
CA ARG A 14 -0.70 8.73 -2.40
C ARG A 14 0.18 9.55 -1.46
N THR A 15 -0.38 10.04 -0.37
CA THR A 15 0.34 10.87 0.60
C THR A 15 1.54 10.13 1.20
N LEU A 16 1.36 8.85 1.56
CA LEU A 16 2.42 8.06 2.17
C LEU A 16 3.57 7.79 1.20
N ILE A 17 3.28 7.44 -0.07
CA ILE A 17 4.35 7.14 -1.03
C ILE A 17 5.13 8.41 -1.41
N ASP A 18 4.45 9.54 -1.60
CA ASP A 18 5.08 10.81 -1.92
C ASP A 18 6.01 11.25 -0.78
N ASP A 19 5.56 11.13 0.48
CA ASP A 19 6.37 11.38 1.66
C ASP A 19 7.61 10.48 1.74
N LEU A 20 7.47 9.18 1.52
CA LEU A 20 8.57 8.22 1.55
C LEU A 20 9.61 8.54 0.47
N PHE A 21 9.16 8.80 -0.76
CA PHE A 21 10.05 9.09 -1.86
C PHE A 21 10.80 10.42 -1.68
N GLN A 22 10.10 11.45 -1.22
CA GLN A 22 10.72 12.75 -0.96
C GLN A 22 11.73 12.71 0.18
N ARG A 23 11.37 12.09 1.33
CA ARG A 23 12.23 12.08 2.53
C ARG A 23 13.44 11.17 2.42
N PHE A 24 13.29 10.03 1.78
CA PHE A 24 14.37 9.03 1.72
C PHE A 24 15.11 9.05 0.39
N GLY A 25 14.71 9.90 -0.56
CA GLY A 25 15.35 9.99 -1.88
C GLY A 25 15.26 8.67 -2.64
N LEU A 26 14.15 7.94 -2.51
CA LEU A 26 14.00 6.60 -3.08
C LEU A 26 14.05 6.60 -4.60
N ASP A 27 13.68 7.70 -5.27
CA ASP A 27 13.83 7.82 -6.73
C ASP A 27 15.31 7.70 -7.14
N VAL A 28 16.19 8.44 -6.47
CA VAL A 28 17.63 8.40 -6.76
C VAL A 28 18.21 7.00 -6.53
N LEU A 29 17.74 6.33 -5.45
CA LEU A 29 18.15 4.95 -5.15
C LEU A 29 17.70 3.98 -6.24
N ILE A 30 16.45 4.10 -6.70
CA ILE A 30 15.87 3.25 -7.76
C ILE A 30 16.59 3.51 -9.09
N ASP A 31 16.77 4.77 -9.47
CA ASP A 31 17.44 5.14 -10.72
C ASP A 31 18.85 4.54 -10.76
N HIS A 32 19.61 4.72 -9.69
CA HIS A 32 20.96 4.12 -9.59
C HIS A 32 20.92 2.58 -9.65
N PHE A 33 19.93 1.95 -9.01
CA PHE A 33 19.76 0.50 -9.05
C PHE A 33 19.45 -0.01 -10.46
N VAL A 34 18.58 0.68 -11.20
CA VAL A 34 18.22 0.35 -12.59
C VAL A 34 19.43 0.57 -13.51
N GLU A 35 20.08 1.73 -13.44
CA GLU A 35 21.25 2.08 -14.25
C GLU A 35 22.44 1.13 -14.04
N SER A 36 22.64 0.65 -12.82
CA SER A 36 23.67 -0.33 -12.49
C SER A 36 23.34 -1.76 -12.94
N GLY A 37 22.18 -1.97 -13.59
CA GLY A 37 21.71 -3.30 -14.02
C GLY A 37 21.21 -4.18 -12.88
N GLY A 38 20.87 -3.56 -11.73
CA GLY A 38 20.29 -4.26 -10.59
C GLY A 38 18.85 -4.73 -10.85
N ALA A 39 18.07 -3.90 -11.53
CA ALA A 39 16.77 -4.30 -12.04
C ALA A 39 16.95 -5.03 -13.38
N ARG A 40 16.30 -6.17 -13.52
CA ARG A 40 16.28 -6.93 -14.77
C ARG A 40 14.87 -6.98 -15.31
N SER A 41 14.73 -6.80 -16.60
CA SER A 41 13.47 -7.13 -17.28
C SER A 41 13.12 -8.58 -17.04
N ILE A 42 11.86 -8.82 -16.76
CA ILE A 42 11.30 -10.15 -16.67
C ILE A 42 10.61 -10.58 -17.96
N TYR A 43 10.50 -9.67 -18.93
CA TYR A 43 9.77 -9.89 -20.18
C TYR A 43 10.23 -11.16 -20.89
N ASP A 44 11.54 -11.31 -21.10
CA ASP A 44 12.11 -12.48 -21.78
C ASP A 44 11.84 -13.78 -20.99
N ALA A 45 11.87 -13.72 -19.66
CA ALA A 45 11.60 -14.89 -18.82
C ALA A 45 10.12 -15.30 -18.93
N VAL A 46 9.20 -14.36 -18.91
CA VAL A 46 7.77 -14.62 -19.08
C VAL A 46 7.50 -15.11 -20.50
N LEU A 47 8.07 -14.49 -21.52
CA LEU A 47 7.93 -14.90 -22.92
C LEU A 47 8.44 -16.35 -23.15
N ALA A 48 9.43 -16.79 -22.40
CA ALA A 48 9.97 -18.13 -22.51
C ALA A 48 9.19 -19.18 -21.71
N SER A 49 8.46 -18.78 -20.65
CA SER A 49 7.82 -19.71 -19.70
C SER A 49 6.29 -19.72 -19.78
N GLU A 50 5.67 -18.65 -20.32
CA GLU A 50 4.23 -18.49 -20.38
C GLU A 50 3.74 -18.32 -21.82
N LEU A 51 2.45 -18.60 -22.06
CA LEU A 51 1.83 -18.40 -23.35
C LEU A 51 1.38 -16.96 -23.51
N ARG A 52 1.96 -16.24 -24.48
CA ARG A 52 1.49 -14.90 -24.85
C ARG A 52 0.11 -14.98 -25.48
N LEU A 53 -0.83 -14.23 -24.92
CA LEU A 53 -2.20 -14.14 -25.41
C LEU A 53 -2.30 -13.04 -26.47
N THR A 54 -2.83 -13.41 -27.60
CA THR A 54 -3.12 -12.50 -28.72
C THR A 54 -4.59 -12.63 -29.10
N ARG A 55 -5.12 -11.65 -29.84
CA ARG A 55 -6.51 -11.73 -30.34
C ARG A 55 -6.77 -12.97 -31.18
N MET A 56 -5.74 -13.55 -31.80
CA MET A 56 -5.89 -14.80 -32.57
C MET A 56 -5.95 -16.06 -31.69
N ILE A 57 -5.31 -16.02 -30.53
CA ILE A 57 -5.23 -17.17 -29.61
C ILE A 57 -6.35 -17.11 -28.55
N ALA A 58 -6.61 -15.93 -27.99
CA ALA A 58 -7.55 -15.71 -26.89
C ALA A 58 -8.39 -14.45 -27.10
N PRO A 59 -9.25 -14.40 -28.15
CA PRO A 59 -10.00 -13.20 -28.49
C PRO A 59 -10.84 -12.69 -27.31
N ARG A 60 -11.52 -13.56 -26.59
CA ARG A 60 -12.33 -13.21 -25.42
C ARG A 60 -11.51 -12.46 -24.36
N LEU A 61 -10.32 -12.94 -23.99
CA LEU A 61 -9.49 -12.34 -22.94
C LEU A 61 -8.92 -10.99 -23.40
N ILE A 62 -8.54 -10.89 -24.67
CA ILE A 62 -8.07 -9.61 -25.23
C ILE A 62 -9.20 -8.59 -25.31
N ASP A 63 -10.43 -8.99 -25.66
CA ASP A 63 -11.58 -8.08 -25.67
C ASP A 63 -11.91 -7.55 -24.27
N LEU A 64 -11.80 -8.39 -23.22
CA LEU A 64 -11.96 -7.96 -21.84
C LEU A 64 -10.85 -6.97 -21.41
N LEU A 65 -9.60 -7.24 -21.78
CA LEU A 65 -8.49 -6.35 -21.50
C LEU A 65 -8.65 -5.00 -22.19
N ASP A 66 -8.99 -4.99 -23.48
CA ASP A 66 -9.19 -3.77 -24.25
C ASP A 66 -10.34 -2.92 -23.68
N ALA A 67 -11.45 -3.56 -23.28
CA ALA A 67 -12.56 -2.87 -22.61
C ALA A 67 -12.15 -2.26 -21.25
N ALA A 68 -11.34 -2.97 -20.46
CA ALA A 68 -10.84 -2.44 -19.20
C ALA A 68 -9.87 -1.26 -19.43
N ARG A 69 -8.97 -1.36 -20.42
CA ARG A 69 -8.04 -0.29 -20.80
C ARG A 69 -8.77 0.97 -21.26
N GLU A 70 -9.76 0.82 -22.16
CA GLU A 70 -10.58 1.94 -22.63
C GLU A 70 -11.28 2.64 -21.48
N LYS A 71 -11.86 1.86 -20.55
CA LYS A 71 -12.60 2.40 -19.43
C LYS A 71 -11.74 3.14 -18.40
N LEU A 72 -10.50 2.69 -18.22
CA LEU A 72 -9.55 3.26 -17.28
C LEU A 72 -8.60 4.30 -17.91
N ASP A 73 -8.78 4.59 -19.21
CA ASP A 73 -7.91 5.49 -19.99
C ASP A 73 -6.42 5.07 -19.90
N PHE A 74 -6.18 3.75 -19.97
CA PHE A 74 -4.83 3.17 -19.92
C PHE A 74 -4.32 2.83 -21.32
N ASP A 75 -3.37 3.60 -21.83
CA ASP A 75 -2.85 3.51 -23.20
C ASP A 75 -1.39 3.01 -23.30
N GLU A 76 -0.72 2.73 -22.18
CA GLU A 76 0.66 2.25 -22.18
C GLU A 76 0.80 0.88 -22.85
N PRO A 77 1.96 0.58 -23.51
CA PRO A 77 2.20 -0.72 -24.09
C PRO A 77 2.11 -1.85 -23.07
N LEU A 78 1.29 -2.85 -23.36
CA LEU A 78 1.00 -3.96 -22.47
C LEU A 78 0.81 -5.25 -23.27
N GLU A 79 1.42 -6.35 -22.81
CA GLU A 79 1.18 -7.69 -23.31
C GLU A 79 0.65 -8.59 -22.20
N MET A 80 -0.30 -9.47 -22.55
CA MET A 80 -0.93 -10.40 -21.62
C MET A 80 -0.44 -11.82 -21.87
N PHE A 81 -0.19 -12.53 -20.79
CA PHE A 81 0.30 -13.91 -20.78
C PHE A 81 -0.57 -14.79 -19.88
N VAL A 82 -0.49 -16.10 -20.08
CA VAL A 82 -1.07 -17.10 -19.19
C VAL A 82 -0.03 -18.17 -18.85
N GLY A 83 0.18 -18.37 -17.55
CA GLY A 83 0.98 -19.44 -16.99
C GLY A 83 0.14 -20.58 -16.45
N GLN A 84 0.67 -21.81 -16.50
CA GLN A 84 0.02 -22.95 -15.87
C GLN A 84 0.26 -22.93 -14.36
N ASP A 85 -0.74 -22.51 -13.59
CA ASP A 85 -0.68 -22.48 -12.13
C ASP A 85 -2.06 -22.82 -11.54
N PRO A 86 -2.15 -23.70 -10.51
CA PRO A 86 -3.40 -24.03 -9.83
C PRO A 86 -3.91 -22.93 -8.88
N GLN A 87 -3.10 -21.94 -8.56
CA GLN A 87 -3.53 -20.79 -7.78
C GLN A 87 -4.38 -19.83 -8.63
N VAL A 88 -5.41 -19.26 -8.04
CA VAL A 88 -6.26 -18.25 -8.69
C VAL A 88 -5.57 -16.90 -8.48
N ASN A 89 -4.79 -16.44 -9.45
CA ASN A 89 -3.98 -15.25 -9.33
C ASN A 89 -3.74 -14.52 -10.66
N ALA A 90 -3.41 -13.23 -10.58
CA ALA A 90 -2.88 -12.41 -11.65
C ALA A 90 -1.73 -11.56 -11.12
N ALA A 91 -0.90 -11.04 -12.00
CA ALA A 91 0.18 -10.12 -11.63
C ALA A 91 0.49 -9.15 -12.77
N ALA A 92 0.52 -7.86 -12.45
CA ALA A 92 1.04 -6.83 -13.33
C ALA A 92 2.51 -6.55 -13.01
N MET A 93 3.33 -6.54 -14.05
CA MET A 93 4.76 -6.34 -13.96
C MET A 93 5.18 -5.18 -14.86
N HIS A 94 5.81 -4.21 -14.26
CA HIS A 94 6.23 -3.00 -14.96
C HIS A 94 7.44 -3.30 -15.89
N ARG A 95 7.43 -2.69 -17.06
CA ARG A 95 8.59 -2.67 -17.95
C ARG A 95 9.78 -1.96 -17.32
N ILE A 96 10.99 -2.47 -17.55
CA ILE A 96 12.24 -1.82 -17.12
C ILE A 96 12.86 -1.05 -18.27
N ALA A 97 12.86 -1.61 -19.48
CA ALA A 97 13.32 -0.93 -20.68
C ALA A 97 12.16 -0.15 -21.34
N GLU A 98 12.44 1.01 -21.91
CA GLU A 98 11.41 1.86 -22.53
C GLU A 98 10.76 1.22 -23.77
N ASP A 99 11.51 0.37 -24.48
CA ASP A 99 11.07 -0.33 -25.69
C ASP A 99 10.31 -1.64 -25.39
N GLU A 100 10.23 -2.06 -24.12
CA GLU A 100 9.45 -3.21 -23.70
C GLU A 100 8.02 -2.81 -23.33
N PRO A 101 7.03 -3.73 -23.48
CA PRO A 101 5.71 -3.56 -22.91
C PRO A 101 5.70 -3.89 -21.42
N HIS A 102 4.70 -3.41 -20.69
CA HIS A 102 4.31 -3.99 -19.42
C HIS A 102 3.85 -5.43 -19.63
N VAL A 103 3.93 -6.24 -18.60
CA VAL A 103 3.46 -7.63 -18.62
C VAL A 103 2.30 -7.80 -17.67
N LEU A 104 1.21 -8.41 -18.15
CA LEU A 104 0.11 -8.90 -17.36
C LEU A 104 0.08 -10.42 -17.44
N SER A 105 0.39 -11.11 -16.36
CA SER A 105 0.36 -12.56 -16.29
C SER A 105 -0.89 -13.04 -15.54
N LEU A 106 -1.61 -13.98 -16.14
CA LEU A 106 -2.76 -14.65 -15.55
C LEU A 106 -2.42 -16.11 -15.29
N THR A 107 -2.93 -16.67 -14.21
CA THR A 107 -2.87 -18.11 -14.01
C THR A 107 -4.00 -18.82 -14.78
N SER A 108 -3.75 -20.04 -15.23
CA SER A 108 -4.78 -20.85 -15.89
C SER A 108 -6.01 -21.06 -14.99
N ALA A 109 -5.80 -21.26 -13.69
CA ALA A 109 -6.86 -21.40 -12.71
C ALA A 109 -7.73 -20.14 -12.58
N LEU A 110 -7.16 -18.94 -12.68
CA LEU A 110 -7.92 -17.70 -12.70
C LEU A 110 -8.88 -17.66 -13.89
N VAL A 111 -8.34 -17.91 -15.10
CA VAL A 111 -9.10 -17.86 -16.35
C VAL A 111 -10.24 -18.88 -16.37
N GLU A 112 -10.03 -20.08 -15.82
CA GLU A 112 -11.02 -21.15 -15.76
C GLU A 112 -12.13 -20.92 -14.74
N ARG A 113 -11.81 -20.29 -13.60
CA ARG A 113 -12.74 -20.16 -12.46
C ARG A 113 -13.54 -18.87 -12.45
N MET A 114 -13.09 -17.84 -13.18
CA MET A 114 -13.74 -16.54 -13.17
C MET A 114 -14.67 -16.35 -14.36
N THR A 115 -15.78 -15.67 -14.11
CA THR A 115 -16.65 -15.11 -15.13
C THR A 115 -15.98 -13.94 -15.84
N ASP A 116 -16.55 -13.49 -16.97
CA ASP A 116 -16.03 -12.32 -17.70
C ASP A 116 -16.05 -11.05 -16.85
N ALA A 117 -17.09 -10.86 -16.04
CA ALA A 117 -17.20 -9.71 -15.16
C ALA A 117 -16.13 -9.73 -14.05
N GLU A 118 -15.87 -10.88 -13.43
CA GLU A 118 -14.83 -11.06 -12.43
C GLU A 118 -13.43 -10.90 -13.02
N LEU A 119 -13.20 -11.42 -14.24
CA LEU A 119 -11.95 -11.18 -14.97
C LEU A 119 -11.76 -9.69 -15.27
N SER A 120 -12.82 -8.97 -15.67
CA SER A 120 -12.75 -7.52 -15.89
C SER A 120 -12.39 -6.76 -14.62
N PHE A 121 -12.87 -7.20 -13.45
CA PHE A 121 -12.46 -6.64 -12.17
C PHE A 121 -10.96 -6.86 -11.92
N VAL A 122 -10.47 -8.09 -12.09
CA VAL A 122 -9.05 -8.42 -11.89
C VAL A 122 -8.15 -7.66 -12.87
N LEU A 123 -8.52 -7.63 -14.16
CA LEU A 123 -7.78 -6.88 -15.18
C LEU A 123 -7.71 -5.38 -14.83
N GLY A 124 -8.84 -4.80 -14.40
CA GLY A 124 -8.87 -3.40 -13.96
C GLY A 124 -8.01 -3.15 -12.71
N HIS A 125 -7.98 -4.07 -11.75
CA HIS A 125 -7.12 -4.04 -10.58
C HIS A 125 -5.63 -4.03 -10.97
N GLU A 126 -5.21 -4.94 -11.84
CA GLU A 126 -3.83 -5.01 -12.33
C GLU A 126 -3.42 -3.75 -13.13
N LEU A 127 -4.33 -3.21 -13.95
CA LEU A 127 -4.10 -1.93 -14.63
C LEU A 127 -3.96 -0.77 -13.64
N GLY A 128 -4.71 -0.80 -12.53
CA GLY A 128 -4.55 0.15 -11.43
C GLY A 128 -3.15 0.13 -10.82
N HIS A 129 -2.57 -1.05 -10.60
CA HIS A 129 -1.19 -1.18 -10.13
C HIS A 129 -0.19 -0.57 -11.10
N LEU A 130 -0.36 -0.75 -12.41
CA LEU A 130 0.53 -0.16 -13.42
C LEU A 130 0.38 1.37 -13.46
N ALA A 131 -0.85 1.87 -13.55
CA ALA A 131 -1.14 3.30 -13.69
C ALA A 131 -0.66 4.11 -12.48
N HIS A 132 -0.81 3.58 -11.26
CA HIS A 132 -0.34 4.23 -10.03
C HIS A 132 1.13 3.93 -9.72
N ARG A 133 1.82 3.16 -10.59
CA ARG A 133 3.24 2.82 -10.46
C ARG A 133 3.59 2.13 -9.14
N HIS A 134 2.73 1.21 -8.68
CA HIS A 134 2.92 0.50 -7.42
C HIS A 134 4.19 -0.36 -7.39
N TYR A 135 4.76 -0.70 -8.55
CA TYR A 135 6.06 -1.38 -8.67
C TYR A 135 7.23 -0.59 -8.05
N ARG A 136 7.11 0.73 -7.85
CA ARG A 136 8.20 1.58 -7.30
C ARG A 136 8.62 1.12 -5.90
N ALA A 137 7.70 0.71 -5.04
CA ALA A 137 8.05 0.16 -3.74
C ALA A 137 8.86 -1.15 -3.86
N ARG A 138 8.47 -2.04 -4.77
CA ARG A 138 9.23 -3.28 -5.02
C ARG A 138 10.64 -2.98 -5.53
N LEU A 139 10.81 -1.98 -6.40
CA LEU A 139 12.13 -1.54 -6.84
C LEU A 139 12.94 -0.95 -5.68
N ALA A 140 12.32 -0.14 -4.81
CA ALA A 140 12.98 0.37 -3.61
C ALA A 140 13.46 -0.78 -2.70
N HIS A 141 12.59 -1.76 -2.40
CA HIS A 141 12.98 -2.96 -1.65
C HIS A 141 14.15 -3.70 -2.29
N ALA A 142 14.13 -3.88 -3.62
CA ALA A 142 15.21 -4.56 -4.34
C ALA A 142 16.52 -3.76 -4.30
N ALA A 143 16.44 -2.44 -4.41
CA ALA A 143 17.60 -1.55 -4.42
C ALA A 143 18.38 -1.55 -3.10
N PHE A 144 17.71 -1.75 -1.96
CA PHE A 144 18.41 -1.95 -0.67
C PHE A 144 19.17 -3.28 -0.61
N GLY A 145 18.76 -4.27 -1.38
CA GLY A 145 19.36 -5.60 -1.41
C GLY A 145 19.07 -6.42 -0.15
N ARG A 146 19.69 -7.58 -0.08
CA ARG A 146 19.54 -8.53 1.03
C ARG A 146 20.89 -8.87 1.65
N ASN A 147 20.88 -9.19 2.95
CA ASN A 147 22.04 -9.72 3.65
C ASN A 147 22.23 -11.24 3.32
N PRO A 148 23.34 -11.88 3.74
CA PRO A 148 23.56 -13.30 3.51
C PRO A 148 22.49 -14.22 4.13
N ALA A 149 21.74 -13.75 5.15
CA ALA A 149 20.62 -14.48 5.73
C ALA A 149 19.31 -14.32 4.93
N GLY A 150 19.32 -13.50 3.86
CA GLY A 150 18.15 -13.25 3.02
C GLY A 150 17.24 -12.12 3.51
N GLU A 151 17.58 -11.44 4.61
CA GLU A 151 16.81 -10.33 5.16
C GLU A 151 17.09 -9.04 4.38
N SER A 152 16.11 -8.16 4.28
CA SER A 152 16.26 -6.84 3.65
C SER A 152 17.30 -6.00 4.39
N LYS A 153 18.11 -5.24 3.64
CA LYS A 153 19.02 -4.23 4.19
C LYS A 153 18.35 -2.85 4.33
N ALA A 154 17.08 -2.73 3.95
CA ALA A 154 16.34 -1.49 4.20
C ALA A 154 16.26 -1.21 5.70
N PRO A 155 16.28 0.05 6.13
CA PRO A 155 16.01 0.42 7.51
C PRO A 155 14.65 -0.15 7.96
N PRO A 156 14.54 -0.80 9.13
CA PRO A 156 13.32 -1.51 9.54
C PRO A 156 12.06 -0.63 9.56
N LEU A 157 12.17 0.62 9.99
CA LEU A 157 11.03 1.55 10.00
C LEU A 157 10.59 1.94 8.59
N LEU A 158 11.53 2.15 7.67
CA LEU A 158 11.22 2.39 6.27
C LEU A 158 10.56 1.16 5.63
N LEU A 159 11.07 -0.04 5.94
CA LEU A 159 10.50 -1.29 5.45
C LEU A 159 9.03 -1.42 5.87
N ARG A 160 8.72 -1.22 7.14
CA ARG A 160 7.33 -1.24 7.65
C ARG A 160 6.42 -0.23 6.97
N ARG A 161 6.93 0.96 6.70
CA ARG A 161 6.15 1.99 5.99
C ARG A 161 5.89 1.61 4.53
N LEU A 162 6.86 1.01 3.86
CA LEU A 162 6.67 0.47 2.51
C LEU A 162 5.65 -0.68 2.52
N GLU A 163 5.71 -1.56 3.50
CA GLU A 163 4.73 -2.65 3.68
C GLU A 163 3.32 -2.14 3.98
N SER A 164 3.19 -1.10 4.81
CA SER A 164 1.90 -0.43 5.05
C SER A 164 1.38 0.22 3.78
N TRP A 165 2.27 0.87 3.03
CA TRP A 165 1.93 1.45 1.74
C TRP A 165 1.50 0.38 0.71
N ASP A 166 2.19 -0.75 0.61
CA ASP A 166 1.81 -1.86 -0.28
C ASP A 166 0.36 -2.32 -0.02
N ARG A 167 -0.04 -2.39 1.25
CA ARG A 167 -1.43 -2.71 1.61
C ARG A 167 -2.43 -1.62 1.20
N MET A 168 -2.07 -0.35 1.33
CA MET A 168 -2.91 0.77 0.87
C MET A 168 -3.01 0.83 -0.65
N ALA A 169 -1.95 0.44 -1.37
CA ALA A 169 -1.91 0.37 -2.82
C ALA A 169 -2.95 -0.63 -3.38
N GLU A 170 -3.25 -1.70 -2.63
CA GLU A 170 -4.32 -2.63 -2.97
C GLU A 170 -5.70 -1.95 -3.00
N ILE A 171 -5.95 -1.01 -2.09
CA ILE A 171 -7.22 -0.25 -2.06
C ILE A 171 -7.35 0.63 -3.32
N SER A 172 -6.27 1.27 -3.75
CA SER A 172 -6.25 2.04 -5.01
C SER A 172 -6.49 1.14 -6.22
N ALA A 173 -5.84 -0.01 -6.28
CA ALA A 173 -6.01 -0.99 -7.34
C ALA A 173 -7.44 -1.59 -7.36
N ASP A 174 -8.02 -1.86 -6.19
CA ASP A 174 -9.40 -2.32 -6.07
C ASP A 174 -10.41 -1.30 -6.63
N ARG A 175 -10.21 -0.01 -6.39
CA ARG A 175 -11.04 1.05 -6.96
C ARG A 175 -10.96 1.09 -8.49
N ALA A 176 -9.77 0.85 -9.05
CA ALA A 176 -9.61 0.72 -10.50
C ALA A 176 -10.37 -0.49 -11.04
N GLY A 177 -10.24 -1.67 -10.40
CA GLY A 177 -11.02 -2.86 -10.73
C GLY A 177 -12.52 -2.64 -10.63
N PHE A 178 -12.97 -2.00 -9.57
CA PHE A 178 -14.38 -1.66 -9.33
C PHE A 178 -14.92 -0.69 -10.39
N THR A 179 -14.12 0.28 -10.80
CA THR A 179 -14.47 1.19 -11.90
C THR A 179 -14.57 0.44 -13.23
N ALA A 180 -13.69 -0.52 -13.49
CA ALA A 180 -13.72 -1.33 -14.70
C ALA A 180 -15.03 -2.13 -14.85
N ILE A 181 -15.66 -2.52 -13.74
CA ILE A 181 -16.93 -3.27 -13.72
C ILE A 181 -18.16 -2.42 -13.42
N ASN A 182 -18.10 -1.10 -13.58
CA ASN A 182 -19.20 -0.14 -13.32
C ASN A 182 -19.72 -0.12 -11.87
N GLY A 183 -18.89 -0.46 -10.90
CA GLY A 183 -19.28 -0.42 -9.49
C GLY A 183 -20.10 -1.60 -9.01
N ASP A 184 -20.03 -2.76 -9.67
CA ASP A 184 -20.73 -3.97 -9.25
C ASP A 184 -20.03 -4.64 -8.07
N LEU A 185 -20.53 -4.38 -6.84
CA LEU A 185 -19.94 -4.90 -5.62
C LEU A 185 -20.04 -6.42 -5.50
N GLU A 186 -21.11 -7.03 -6.03
CA GLU A 186 -21.29 -8.48 -5.96
C GLU A 186 -20.24 -9.20 -6.80
N VAL A 187 -19.93 -8.66 -7.98
CA VAL A 187 -18.86 -9.17 -8.85
C VAL A 187 -17.50 -9.05 -8.16
N ALA A 188 -17.17 -7.89 -7.57
CA ALA A 188 -15.91 -7.71 -6.87
C ALA A 188 -15.76 -8.67 -5.68
N VAL A 189 -16.80 -8.83 -4.86
CA VAL A 189 -16.82 -9.76 -3.70
C VAL A 189 -16.67 -11.20 -4.16
N SER A 190 -17.37 -11.58 -5.23
CA SER A 190 -17.24 -12.92 -5.82
C SER A 190 -15.80 -13.20 -6.28
N ALA A 191 -15.16 -12.23 -6.94
CA ALA A 191 -13.76 -12.34 -7.34
C ALA A 191 -12.83 -12.52 -6.13
N PHE A 192 -13.00 -11.72 -5.08
CA PHE A 192 -12.21 -11.86 -3.85
C PHE A 192 -12.36 -13.24 -3.19
N PHE A 193 -13.59 -13.77 -3.13
CA PHE A 193 -13.82 -15.09 -2.54
C PHE A 193 -13.11 -16.19 -3.33
N LYS A 194 -13.14 -16.13 -4.65
CA LYS A 194 -12.45 -17.08 -5.51
C LYS A 194 -10.93 -16.97 -5.42
N ILE A 195 -10.39 -15.74 -5.36
CA ILE A 195 -8.95 -15.52 -5.18
C ILE A 195 -8.49 -16.07 -3.81
N GLN A 196 -9.26 -15.76 -2.76
CA GLN A 196 -8.88 -16.14 -1.38
C GLN A 196 -9.00 -17.62 -1.10
N SER A 197 -10.05 -18.27 -1.63
CA SER A 197 -10.38 -19.67 -1.29
C SER A 197 -10.06 -20.68 -2.38
N GLY A 198 -9.97 -20.24 -3.63
CA GLY A 198 -9.91 -21.10 -4.81
C GLY A 198 -11.23 -21.83 -5.11
N LEU A 199 -12.33 -21.50 -4.40
CA LEU A 199 -13.62 -22.19 -4.53
C LEU A 199 -14.63 -21.39 -5.35
N GLY A 200 -15.48 -22.10 -6.07
CA GLY A 200 -16.56 -21.53 -6.87
C GLY A 200 -17.92 -21.46 -6.12
N PRO A 201 -18.97 -20.92 -6.81
CA PRO A 201 -20.30 -20.73 -6.22
C PRO A 201 -21.02 -22.02 -5.85
N GLU A 202 -20.56 -23.16 -6.34
CA GLU A 202 -21.06 -24.48 -5.94
C GLU A 202 -20.71 -24.86 -4.50
N HIS A 203 -19.69 -24.19 -3.92
CA HIS A 203 -19.20 -24.42 -2.53
C HIS A 203 -19.45 -23.24 -1.61
N LEU A 204 -19.52 -22.01 -2.15
CA LEU A 204 -19.60 -20.78 -1.36
C LEU A 204 -20.84 -19.97 -1.75
N ARG A 205 -21.48 -19.38 -0.77
CA ARG A 205 -22.43 -18.28 -0.96
C ARG A 205 -21.72 -16.96 -0.72
N PHE A 206 -21.83 -16.07 -1.69
CA PHE A 206 -21.23 -14.73 -1.59
C PHE A 206 -22.15 -13.83 -0.77
N ASP A 207 -21.92 -13.80 0.54
CA ASP A 207 -22.71 -13.04 1.50
C ASP A 207 -21.84 -11.90 2.08
N ILE A 208 -22.16 -10.68 1.66
CA ILE A 208 -21.44 -9.47 2.07
C ILE A 208 -21.61 -9.24 3.58
N ALA A 209 -22.80 -9.50 4.14
CA ALA A 209 -23.04 -9.30 5.56
C ALA A 209 -22.15 -10.24 6.40
N ALA A 210 -22.05 -11.52 6.02
CA ALA A 210 -21.21 -12.48 6.70
C ALA A 210 -19.71 -12.11 6.66
N ILE A 211 -19.24 -11.52 5.56
CA ILE A 211 -17.84 -11.07 5.49
C ILE A 211 -17.58 -9.83 6.34
N LEU A 212 -18.57 -8.94 6.47
CA LEU A 212 -18.47 -7.78 7.35
C LEU A 212 -18.51 -8.16 8.85
N GLU A 213 -19.18 -9.26 9.21
CA GLU A 213 -19.06 -9.83 10.57
C GLU A 213 -17.63 -10.31 10.88
N GLN A 214 -16.92 -10.81 9.86
CA GLN A 214 -15.50 -11.14 10.00
C GLN A 214 -14.65 -9.89 10.26
N LEU A 215 -14.98 -8.74 9.65
CA LEU A 215 -14.31 -7.46 9.93
C LEU A 215 -14.45 -7.05 11.40
N GLU A 216 -15.65 -7.20 11.99
CA GLU A 216 -15.85 -6.94 13.44
C GLU A 216 -14.99 -7.88 14.29
N SER A 217 -14.81 -9.13 13.88
CA SER A 217 -13.94 -10.08 14.57
C SER A 217 -12.46 -9.67 14.47
N LEU A 218 -12.01 -9.16 13.33
CA LEU A 218 -10.66 -8.61 13.17
C LEU A 218 -10.43 -7.37 14.06
N GLN A 219 -11.43 -6.50 14.20
CA GLN A 219 -11.37 -5.33 15.10
C GLN A 219 -11.20 -5.72 16.57
N LYS A 220 -11.77 -6.85 16.98
CA LYS A 220 -11.72 -7.38 18.34
C LYS A 220 -10.50 -8.28 18.59
N ALA A 221 -9.70 -8.58 17.57
CA ALA A 221 -8.57 -9.49 17.70
C ALA A 221 -7.48 -8.92 18.62
N SER A 222 -6.94 -9.79 19.51
CA SER A 222 -5.93 -9.43 20.49
C SER A 222 -4.48 -9.49 19.98
N ARG A 223 -4.27 -10.17 18.84
CA ARG A 223 -2.93 -10.37 18.24
C ARG A 223 -2.86 -9.72 16.86
N ARG A 224 -2.96 -8.39 16.84
CA ARG A 224 -2.90 -7.62 15.59
C ARG A 224 -1.51 -7.63 14.94
N GLU A 225 -0.46 -7.90 15.70
CA GLU A 225 0.90 -8.04 15.20
C GLU A 225 1.01 -9.08 14.08
N LEU A 226 0.17 -10.12 14.10
CA LEU A 226 0.14 -11.14 13.04
C LEU A 226 -0.42 -10.62 11.72
N PHE A 227 -1.19 -9.55 11.73
CA PHE A 227 -1.80 -9.00 10.51
C PHE A 227 -0.80 -8.27 9.62
N ALA A 228 0.25 -7.71 10.22
CA ALA A 228 1.31 -7.02 9.50
C ALA A 228 2.18 -7.96 8.62
N GLU A 229 2.12 -9.28 8.87
CA GLU A 229 2.85 -10.27 8.06
C GLU A 229 2.21 -10.55 6.68
N PHE A 230 0.96 -10.09 6.47
CA PHE A 230 0.27 -10.27 5.20
C PHE A 230 0.59 -9.14 4.22
N SER A 231 0.92 -9.51 2.99
CA SER A 231 1.23 -8.57 1.90
C SER A 231 0.00 -7.80 1.39
N HIS A 232 -1.21 -8.36 1.58
CA HIS A 232 -2.47 -7.77 1.16
C HIS A 232 -3.37 -7.54 2.36
N PRO A 233 -4.26 -6.51 2.34
CA PRO A 233 -5.26 -6.35 3.37
C PRO A 233 -6.20 -7.57 3.42
N ALA A 234 -6.67 -7.88 4.62
CA ALA A 234 -7.68 -8.93 4.78
C ALA A 234 -8.91 -8.64 3.89
N THR A 235 -9.45 -9.67 3.25
CA THR A 235 -10.60 -9.55 2.33
C THR A 235 -11.77 -8.73 2.91
N PRO A 236 -12.18 -8.87 4.20
CA PRO A 236 -13.21 -8.03 4.79
C PRO A 236 -12.91 -6.52 4.75
N ILE A 237 -11.64 -6.12 4.86
CA ILE A 237 -11.21 -4.73 4.76
C ILE A 237 -11.38 -4.23 3.32
N ARG A 238 -10.94 -4.99 2.33
CA ARG A 238 -11.07 -4.67 0.90
C ARG A 238 -12.55 -4.54 0.49
N VAL A 239 -13.39 -5.49 0.91
CA VAL A 239 -14.85 -5.46 0.66
C VAL A 239 -15.47 -4.21 1.27
N ARG A 240 -15.16 -3.90 2.54
CA ARG A 240 -15.69 -2.69 3.18
C ARG A 240 -15.23 -1.41 2.51
N ALA A 241 -13.96 -1.35 2.11
CA ALA A 241 -13.40 -0.19 1.40
C ALA A 241 -14.10 0.06 0.06
N LEU A 242 -14.37 -0.99 -0.72
CA LEU A 242 -15.13 -0.90 -1.98
C LEU A 242 -16.59 -0.54 -1.76
N GLN A 243 -17.24 -1.08 -0.72
CA GLN A 243 -18.60 -0.70 -0.37
C GLN A 243 -18.71 0.79 -0.06
N LEU A 244 -17.82 1.32 0.79
CA LEU A 244 -17.78 2.75 1.14
C LEU A 244 -17.53 3.62 -0.09
N PHE A 245 -16.62 3.20 -0.96
CA PHE A 245 -16.32 3.89 -2.20
C PHE A 245 -17.53 3.92 -3.15
N GLY A 246 -18.22 2.78 -3.34
CA GLY A 246 -19.41 2.67 -4.19
C GLY A 246 -20.60 3.49 -3.67
N GLU A 247 -20.78 3.53 -2.35
CA GLU A 247 -21.88 4.26 -1.69
C GLU A 247 -21.62 5.77 -1.55
N ALA A 248 -20.42 6.27 -1.86
CA ALA A 248 -20.02 7.66 -1.62
C ALA A 248 -21.03 8.68 -2.16
N SER A 249 -21.46 8.51 -3.42
CA SER A 249 -22.41 9.41 -4.07
C SER A 249 -23.80 9.35 -3.44
N GLU A 250 -24.27 8.16 -3.09
CA GLU A 250 -25.59 7.96 -2.46
C GLU A 250 -25.62 8.53 -1.03
N ARG A 251 -24.50 8.42 -0.32
CA ARG A 251 -24.31 8.98 1.03
C ARG A 251 -24.04 10.49 1.01
N GLY A 252 -23.82 11.10 -0.16
CA GLY A 252 -23.46 12.51 -0.30
C GLY A 252 -22.09 12.86 0.31
N LEU A 253 -21.17 11.88 0.34
CA LEU A 253 -19.82 12.05 0.88
C LEU A 253 -18.83 12.41 -0.23
N THR A 254 -17.83 13.22 0.12
CA THR A 254 -16.65 13.41 -0.74
C THR A 254 -15.72 12.18 -0.67
N LEU A 255 -14.86 12.02 -1.65
CA LEU A 255 -13.88 10.92 -1.62
C LEU A 255 -12.91 11.04 -0.45
N GLU A 256 -12.56 12.25 -0.03
CA GLU A 256 -11.73 12.51 1.14
C GLU A 256 -12.39 11.97 2.43
N ALA A 257 -13.68 12.20 2.62
CA ALA A 257 -14.41 11.66 3.77
C ALA A 257 -14.50 10.12 3.75
N VAL A 258 -14.66 9.53 2.56
CA VAL A 258 -14.58 8.07 2.39
C VAL A 258 -13.17 7.56 2.70
N ASP A 259 -12.15 8.27 2.24
CA ASP A 259 -10.74 7.92 2.49
C ASP A 259 -10.41 7.91 3.98
N GLU A 260 -10.95 8.84 4.77
CA GLU A 260 -10.79 8.84 6.24
C GLU A 260 -11.44 7.61 6.89
N GLU A 261 -12.68 7.24 6.49
CA GLU A 261 -13.33 6.02 6.99
C GLU A 261 -12.50 4.77 6.62
N VAL A 262 -12.05 4.68 5.38
CA VAL A 262 -11.27 3.53 4.87
C VAL A 262 -9.90 3.47 5.56
N ALA A 263 -9.21 4.60 5.74
CA ALA A 263 -7.93 4.64 6.44
C ALA A 263 -8.03 4.10 7.86
N THR A 264 -9.11 4.42 8.58
CA THR A 264 -9.36 3.90 9.93
C THR A 264 -9.45 2.35 9.95
N ILE A 265 -10.07 1.76 8.92
CA ILE A 265 -10.20 0.30 8.81
C ILE A 265 -8.87 -0.33 8.34
N ALA A 266 -8.18 0.30 7.40
CA ALA A 266 -6.90 -0.19 6.87
C ALA A 266 -5.83 -0.27 7.98
N ARG A 267 -5.84 0.65 8.94
CA ARG A 267 -4.94 0.64 10.13
C ARG A 267 -5.06 -0.61 11.01
N LEU A 268 -6.11 -1.41 10.86
CA LEU A 268 -6.21 -2.71 11.54
C LEU A 268 -5.10 -3.68 11.13
N MET A 269 -4.51 -3.47 9.94
CA MET A 269 -3.42 -4.27 9.40
C MET A 269 -2.04 -3.69 9.72
N ASP A 270 -1.98 -2.51 10.33
CA ASP A 270 -0.70 -1.89 10.67
C ASP A 270 -0.05 -2.60 11.84
N TYR A 271 1.27 -2.56 11.85
CA TYR A 271 2.09 -3.15 12.87
C TYR A 271 1.75 -2.56 14.25
N ALA A 272 1.43 -3.42 15.22
CA ALA A 272 1.28 -3.01 16.61
C ALA A 272 2.65 -3.09 17.29
N PRO A 273 3.30 -1.95 17.62
CA PRO A 273 4.65 -1.95 18.16
C PRO A 273 4.69 -2.62 19.54
N SER A 274 5.48 -3.66 19.65
CA SER A 274 5.68 -4.43 20.90
C SER A 274 7.14 -4.59 21.28
N GLU A 275 8.06 -4.46 20.32
CA GLU A 275 9.47 -4.63 20.54
C GLU A 275 10.11 -3.39 21.22
N PRO A 276 11.15 -3.57 22.04
CA PRO A 276 11.82 -2.44 22.70
C PRO A 276 12.31 -1.35 21.74
N LEU A 277 12.75 -1.72 20.52
CA LEU A 277 13.14 -0.76 19.49
C LEU A 277 11.97 0.14 19.10
N ASP A 278 10.80 -0.43 18.85
CA ASP A 278 9.63 0.31 18.41
C ASP A 278 9.11 1.26 19.48
N LEU A 279 9.09 0.79 20.74
CA LEU A 279 8.64 1.60 21.86
C LEU A 279 9.56 2.82 22.07
N ASN A 280 10.87 2.60 22.00
CA ASN A 280 11.83 3.70 22.13
C ASN A 280 11.87 4.60 20.89
N ALA A 281 11.68 4.05 19.68
CA ALA A 281 11.56 4.84 18.45
C ALA A 281 10.30 5.72 18.50
N ARG A 282 9.17 5.18 18.93
CA ARG A 282 7.93 5.93 19.13
C ARG A 282 8.11 7.09 20.11
N GLU A 283 8.67 6.83 21.30
CA GLU A 283 8.90 7.86 22.30
C GLU A 283 9.89 8.93 21.82
N PHE A 284 10.90 8.51 21.06
CA PHE A 284 11.89 9.42 20.49
C PHE A 284 11.29 10.32 19.40
N ILE A 285 10.49 9.76 18.47
CA ILE A 285 9.81 10.52 17.42
C ILE A 285 8.82 11.51 18.06
N LEU A 286 8.00 11.01 18.98
CA LEU A 286 6.97 11.80 19.64
C LEU A 286 7.57 12.99 20.40
N ALA A 287 8.49 12.71 21.29
CA ALA A 287 9.11 13.75 22.11
C ALA A 287 10.00 14.69 21.29
N GLY A 288 10.79 14.15 20.36
CA GLY A 288 11.66 14.94 19.50
C GLY A 288 10.89 15.84 18.53
N GLY A 289 9.81 15.31 17.91
CA GLY A 289 8.95 16.07 17.01
C GLY A 289 8.22 17.19 17.73
N LEU A 290 7.66 16.92 18.91
CA LEU A 290 7.04 17.95 19.74
C LEU A 290 8.04 19.03 20.15
N LEU A 291 9.22 18.65 20.63
CA LEU A 291 10.26 19.62 21.06
C LEU A 291 10.82 20.42 19.88
N ALA A 292 10.90 19.84 18.70
CA ALA A 292 11.31 20.55 17.49
C ALA A 292 10.27 21.60 17.05
N ALA A 293 8.99 21.36 17.33
CA ALA A 293 7.89 22.31 17.09
C ALA A 293 7.77 23.38 18.20
N TYR A 294 8.42 23.18 19.35
CA TYR A 294 8.41 24.16 20.44
C TYR A 294 9.27 25.37 20.07
N THR A 295 8.62 26.49 19.79
CA THR A 295 9.22 27.82 19.81
C THR A 295 8.53 28.64 20.90
N ASP A 296 9.27 29.27 21.79
CA ASP A 296 8.81 30.32 22.73
C ASP A 296 7.74 29.96 23.80
N GLY A 297 7.59 28.70 24.18
CA GLY A 297 6.84 28.35 25.41
C GLY A 297 5.53 27.58 25.23
N ASP A 298 4.90 27.61 24.08
CA ASP A 298 3.70 26.80 23.77
C ASP A 298 3.97 25.85 22.61
N ILE A 299 3.25 24.69 22.60
CA ILE A 299 3.25 23.78 21.46
C ILE A 299 2.33 24.40 20.40
N GLU A 300 2.88 25.22 19.53
CA GLU A 300 2.19 25.66 18.32
C GLU A 300 2.73 24.86 17.15
N MET A 301 1.98 23.84 16.74
CA MET A 301 2.22 23.07 15.53
C MET A 301 1.09 23.40 14.56
N ASP A 302 1.45 23.82 13.33
CA ASP A 302 0.47 23.96 12.29
C ASP A 302 0.02 22.58 11.77
N ASP A 303 -0.98 22.56 10.90
CA ASP A 303 -1.52 21.30 10.34
C ASP A 303 -0.46 20.49 9.59
N ALA A 304 0.54 21.14 8.98
CA ALA A 304 1.59 20.46 8.23
C ALA A 304 2.58 19.76 9.16
N GLY A 305 3.05 20.44 10.23
CA GLY A 305 3.89 19.84 11.25
C GLY A 305 3.20 18.71 12.00
N TRP A 306 1.93 18.89 12.35
CA TRP A 306 1.09 17.87 12.96
C TRP A 306 0.97 16.63 12.08
N ASN A 307 0.57 16.79 10.82
CA ASN A 307 0.46 15.70 9.88
C ASN A 307 1.79 14.98 9.68
N THR A 308 2.90 15.73 9.62
CA THR A 308 4.24 15.15 9.51
C THR A 308 4.58 14.28 10.72
N LEU A 309 4.30 14.75 11.94
CA LEU A 309 4.55 13.97 13.15
C LEU A 309 3.68 12.72 13.21
N VAL A 310 2.39 12.83 12.87
CA VAL A 310 1.48 11.69 12.78
C VAL A 310 2.00 10.64 11.79
N GLN A 311 2.42 11.06 10.60
CA GLN A 311 2.99 10.16 9.59
C GLN A 311 4.27 9.46 10.05
N LEU A 312 5.12 10.13 10.81
CA LEU A 312 6.33 9.54 11.39
C LEU A 312 6.01 8.50 12.49
N LEU A 313 4.90 8.67 13.19
CA LEU A 313 4.48 7.76 14.26
C LEU A 313 3.76 6.52 13.75
N LEU A 314 3.16 6.54 12.55
CA LEU A 314 2.40 5.42 12.00
C LEU A 314 3.13 4.06 12.06
N PRO A 315 4.44 3.96 11.76
CA PRO A 315 5.16 2.68 11.82
C PRO A 315 5.37 2.14 13.24
N VAL A 316 5.19 2.98 14.24
CA VAL A 316 5.54 2.68 15.65
C VAL A 316 4.40 2.99 16.63
N SER A 317 3.22 3.32 16.13
CA SER A 317 2.03 3.57 16.94
C SER A 317 0.76 3.16 16.21
N ALA A 318 -0.11 2.47 16.92
CA ALA A 318 -1.45 2.12 16.42
C ALA A 318 -2.43 3.31 16.45
N ASP A 319 -2.15 4.32 17.28
CA ASP A 319 -2.95 5.54 17.39
C ASP A 319 -2.02 6.75 17.61
N PRO A 320 -1.43 7.28 16.53
CA PRO A 320 -0.49 8.39 16.60
C PRO A 320 -1.08 9.66 17.23
N GLU A 321 -2.34 9.96 16.96
CA GLU A 321 -3.00 11.16 17.47
C GLU A 321 -3.19 11.10 18.99
N ALA A 322 -3.62 9.96 19.51
CA ALA A 322 -3.72 9.73 20.94
C ALA A 322 -2.35 9.80 21.65
N GLU A 323 -1.28 9.31 21.00
CA GLU A 323 0.08 9.41 21.51
C GLU A 323 0.55 10.87 21.62
N VAL A 324 0.30 11.69 20.59
CA VAL A 324 0.64 13.12 20.64
C VAL A 324 -0.15 13.83 21.74
N ALA A 325 -1.44 13.56 21.88
CA ALA A 325 -2.30 14.15 22.90
C ALA A 325 -1.91 13.75 24.34
N ARG A 326 -1.13 12.69 24.52
CA ARG A 326 -0.68 12.19 25.83
C ARG A 326 0.34 13.11 26.50
N ILE A 327 1.21 13.77 25.73
CA ILE A 327 2.26 14.62 26.28
C ILE A 327 1.70 16.01 26.60
N LYS A 328 1.77 16.42 27.86
CA LYS A 328 1.11 17.62 28.34
C LYS A 328 2.03 18.84 28.50
N ASN A 329 3.34 18.62 28.58
CA ASN A 329 4.28 19.71 28.83
C ASN A 329 5.69 19.38 28.33
N ARG A 330 6.48 20.43 28.17
CA ARG A 330 7.86 20.37 27.67
C ARG A 330 8.77 19.48 28.52
N SER A 331 8.67 19.54 29.84
CA SER A 331 9.52 18.74 30.72
C SER A 331 9.31 17.25 30.58
N GLU A 332 8.06 16.84 30.34
CA GLU A 332 7.71 15.44 30.05
C GLU A 332 8.31 14.99 28.73
N ALA A 333 8.21 15.82 27.68
CA ALA A 333 8.82 15.55 26.39
C ALA A 333 10.37 15.47 26.48
N GLU A 334 11.02 16.39 27.20
CA GLU A 334 12.48 16.38 27.41
C GLU A 334 12.95 15.11 28.13
N ALA A 335 12.27 14.69 29.18
CA ALA A 335 12.58 13.47 29.92
C ALA A 335 12.41 12.21 29.05
N MET A 336 11.33 12.16 28.29
CA MET A 336 11.04 11.06 27.36
C MET A 336 12.10 10.99 26.25
N LEU A 337 12.47 12.14 25.64
CA LEU A 337 13.51 12.21 24.63
C LEU A 337 14.86 11.73 25.16
N GLN A 338 15.26 12.16 26.37
CA GLN A 338 16.53 11.74 26.97
C GLN A 338 16.57 10.22 27.18
N THR A 339 15.51 9.65 27.71
CA THR A 339 15.43 8.20 27.99
C THR A 339 15.47 7.37 26.71
N SER A 340 14.63 7.70 25.74
CA SER A 340 14.55 6.97 24.47
C SER A 340 15.82 7.16 23.63
N ALA A 341 16.40 8.37 23.59
CA ALA A 341 17.66 8.64 22.90
C ALA A 341 18.83 7.83 23.49
N ALA A 342 18.92 7.72 24.81
CA ALA A 342 19.96 6.92 25.47
C ALA A 342 19.82 5.44 25.08
N TRP A 343 18.61 4.90 25.11
CA TRP A 343 18.37 3.51 24.72
C TRP A 343 18.71 3.27 23.24
N LEU A 344 18.24 4.14 22.33
CA LEU A 344 18.48 4.04 20.89
C LEU A 344 19.97 4.16 20.54
N ARG A 345 20.70 5.03 21.24
CA ARG A 345 22.15 5.14 21.05
C ARG A 345 22.88 3.82 21.29
N ASP A 346 22.46 3.07 22.30
CA ASP A 346 23.14 1.88 22.76
C ASP A 346 22.62 0.59 22.08
N ASN A 347 21.40 0.60 21.52
CA ASN A 347 20.72 -0.59 21.01
C ASN A 347 20.28 -0.51 19.53
N ALA A 348 20.16 0.70 18.95
CA ALA A 348 19.75 0.86 17.56
C ALA A 348 20.95 1.03 16.63
N GLY A 349 20.88 0.42 15.45
CA GLY A 349 21.88 0.53 14.39
C GLY A 349 21.73 1.80 13.56
N ALA A 350 21.53 1.63 12.24
CA ALA A 350 21.34 2.75 11.30
C ALA A 350 20.00 3.48 11.53
N GLU A 351 19.01 2.83 12.11
CA GLU A 351 17.66 3.33 12.38
C GLU A 351 17.67 4.65 13.16
N ARG A 352 18.62 4.83 14.07
CA ARG A 352 18.78 6.08 14.84
C ARG A 352 18.99 7.31 13.98
N PHE A 353 19.65 7.17 12.82
CA PHE A 353 19.87 8.28 11.90
C PHE A 353 18.61 8.59 11.09
N GLU A 354 17.83 7.56 10.78
CA GLU A 354 16.52 7.70 10.14
C GLU A 354 15.55 8.46 11.06
N LEU A 355 15.49 8.09 12.33
CA LEU A 355 14.67 8.76 13.32
C LEU A 355 15.04 10.25 13.48
N LEU A 356 16.33 10.56 13.54
CA LEU A 356 16.82 11.94 13.61
C LEU A 356 16.43 12.74 12.37
N ARG A 357 16.60 12.16 11.17
CA ARG A 357 16.18 12.79 9.91
C ARG A 357 14.68 13.04 9.89
N GLY A 358 13.88 12.07 10.32
CA GLY A 358 12.43 12.19 10.41
C GLY A 358 12.01 13.37 11.28
N ILE A 359 12.55 13.47 12.49
CA ILE A 359 12.24 14.58 13.41
C ILE A 359 12.60 15.95 12.81
N ALA A 360 13.71 16.06 12.07
CA ALA A 360 14.12 17.31 11.45
C ALA A 360 13.13 17.81 10.38
N HIS A 361 12.30 16.93 9.84
CA HIS A 361 11.25 17.32 8.88
C HIS A 361 10.01 17.96 9.53
N VAL A 362 9.79 17.77 10.83
CA VAL A 362 8.62 18.36 11.51
C VAL A 362 8.66 19.89 11.47
N PRO A 363 9.73 20.57 11.93
CA PRO A 363 9.81 22.03 11.81
C PRO A 363 9.97 22.52 10.37
N ALA A 364 10.59 21.71 9.49
CA ALA A 364 10.74 22.09 8.07
C ALA A 364 9.39 22.13 7.33
N ALA A 365 8.43 21.29 7.72
CA ALA A 365 7.08 21.30 7.15
C ALA A 365 6.32 22.60 7.45
N ASP A 366 6.61 23.23 8.58
CA ASP A 366 6.04 24.53 8.99
C ASP A 366 6.75 25.73 8.34
N GLY A 367 7.73 25.50 7.47
CA GLY A 367 8.53 26.58 6.86
C GLY A 367 9.42 27.33 7.83
N ARG A 368 9.77 26.72 8.96
CA ARG A 368 10.57 27.32 10.06
C ARG A 368 12.07 26.96 10.01
N LEU A 369 12.51 26.26 8.94
CA LEU A 369 13.94 25.95 8.68
C LEU A 369 14.37 26.53 7.34
#